data_54e4ab87930472113c89e8d2f5358230
#
_entry.id   54e4ab87930472113c89e8d2f5358230
#
_cell.length_a   1.000
_cell.length_b   1.000
_cell.length_c   1.000
_cell.angle_alpha   90.00
_cell.angle_beta   90.00
_cell.angle_gamma   90.00
#
_symmetry.space_group_name_H-M   'P 1'
#
loop_
_entity.id
_entity.type
_entity.pdbx_description
1 polymer ?
#
loop_
_entity_poly.entity_id
_entity_poly.type
_entity_poly.pdbx_seq_one_letter_code
_entity_poly.pdbx_strand_id
1 'polypeptide(L)'
;MVRAGQGAIAAFGAPFGWLSIQWFQGDDVYLAFQANPGLYVYMLFGTVTAFSIFGWYVGTKEQHLTTLALRDALTGVFNVRFFRERLLEEVLFAKRNGTPLTLISFDLDHFKKVNDNYGHPVGDDVLSAISKAANKVVRKYEVLARVGGEEFSVLLPQCTSDYGVVTAERLRENIAKARVPLENGKSVTVTVSLGVATLEENDDAKSLYDKADTALYRAKENGRNRVEVF
;
A
#
# COMPACT_ATOMS: atom_id res chain seq x y z
N MET A 1 -3.41 17.23 7.55
CA MET A 1 -4.35 17.86 8.52
C MET A 1 -4.28 17.28 9.93
N VAL A 2 -4.25 15.95 10.12
CA VAL A 2 -4.24 15.32 11.46
C VAL A 2 -3.06 15.79 12.34
N ARG A 3 -1.84 15.89 11.82
CA ARG A 3 -0.65 16.30 12.59
C ARG A 3 -0.62 17.78 12.95
N ALA A 4 -1.21 18.64 12.14
CA ALA A 4 -1.36 20.06 12.50
C ALA A 4 -2.29 20.21 13.71
N GLY A 5 -3.36 19.42 13.79
CA GLY A 5 -4.25 19.38 14.95
C GLY A 5 -3.56 18.83 16.21
N GLN A 6 -2.72 17.83 16.09
CA GLN A 6 -1.91 17.31 17.22
C GLN A 6 -0.90 18.33 17.72
N GLY A 7 -0.26 19.08 16.81
CA GLY A 7 0.61 20.20 17.16
C GLY A 7 -0.13 21.30 17.93
N ALA A 8 -1.33 21.66 17.50
CA ALA A 8 -2.15 22.66 18.18
C ALA A 8 -2.51 22.23 19.62
N ILE A 9 -2.81 20.96 19.85
CA ILE A 9 -3.07 20.43 21.20
C ILE A 9 -1.82 20.52 22.08
N ALA A 10 -0.64 20.16 21.56
CA ALA A 10 0.63 20.25 22.29
C ALA A 10 0.99 21.70 22.69
N ALA A 11 0.53 22.69 21.91
CA ALA A 11 0.78 24.10 22.16
C ALA A 11 0.14 24.64 23.46
N PHE A 12 -0.89 23.99 23.98
CA PHE A 12 -1.48 24.33 25.28
C PHE A 12 -0.51 24.09 26.44
N GLY A 13 0.53 23.28 26.26
CA GLY A 13 1.56 23.02 27.27
C GLY A 13 2.30 24.28 27.74
N ALA A 14 2.50 25.29 26.88
CA ALA A 14 3.25 26.48 27.26
C ALA A 14 2.54 27.39 28.26
N PRO A 15 1.29 27.82 28.03
CA PRO A 15 0.58 28.62 29.02
C PRO A 15 0.28 27.84 30.31
N PHE A 16 -0.04 26.55 30.24
CA PHE A 16 -0.26 25.71 31.42
C PHE A 16 1.05 25.46 32.18
N GLY A 17 2.16 25.25 31.50
CA GLY A 17 3.48 25.10 32.12
C GLY A 17 3.89 26.37 32.88
N TRP A 18 3.66 27.55 32.33
CA TRP A 18 3.92 28.83 32.99
C TRP A 18 3.06 29.03 34.26
N LEU A 19 1.76 28.72 34.18
CA LEU A 19 0.88 28.75 35.35
C LEU A 19 1.33 27.80 36.45
N SER A 20 1.82 26.62 36.07
CA SER A 20 2.35 25.64 37.04
C SER A 20 3.61 26.17 37.73
N ILE A 21 4.50 26.86 37.02
CA ILE A 21 5.70 27.46 37.60
C ILE A 21 5.33 28.55 38.61
N GLN A 22 4.39 29.41 38.27
CA GLN A 22 3.91 30.45 39.22
C GLN A 22 3.27 29.88 40.48
N TRP A 23 2.47 28.81 40.30
CA TRP A 23 1.89 28.09 41.44
C TRP A 23 2.96 27.51 42.35
N PHE A 24 4.01 26.91 41.82
CA PHE A 24 5.15 26.40 42.59
C PHE A 24 5.95 27.53 43.30
N GLN A 25 5.96 28.72 42.76
CA GLN A 25 6.60 29.89 43.38
C GLN A 25 5.77 30.53 44.49
N GLY A 26 4.54 30.05 44.67
CA GLY A 26 3.61 30.54 45.70
C GLY A 26 2.80 31.74 45.25
N ASP A 27 2.83 32.07 43.95
CA ASP A 27 2.04 33.17 43.40
C ASP A 27 0.56 32.75 43.28
N ASP A 28 -0.34 33.71 43.49
CA ASP A 28 -1.75 33.50 43.20
C ASP A 28 -1.95 33.53 41.68
N VAL A 29 -2.19 32.34 41.13
CA VAL A 29 -2.33 32.08 39.66
C VAL A 29 -3.47 32.91 39.06
N TYR A 30 -4.56 33.17 39.84
CA TYR A 30 -5.68 33.96 39.35
C TYR A 30 -5.31 35.43 39.24
N LEU A 31 -4.63 35.98 40.25
CA LEU A 31 -4.13 37.36 40.21
C LEU A 31 -3.06 37.55 39.13
N ALA A 32 -2.16 36.59 38.94
CA ALA A 32 -1.14 36.62 37.89
C ALA A 32 -1.77 36.65 36.50
N PHE A 33 -2.81 35.84 36.27
CA PHE A 33 -3.56 35.85 35.01
C PHE A 33 -4.26 37.16 34.76
N GLN A 34 -4.92 37.74 35.79
CA GLN A 34 -5.60 39.05 35.67
C GLN A 34 -4.62 40.21 35.45
N ALA A 35 -3.43 40.13 36.03
CA ALA A 35 -2.43 41.20 35.89
C ALA A 35 -1.86 41.29 34.46
N ASN A 36 -1.74 40.18 33.75
CA ASN A 36 -1.11 40.13 32.43
C ASN A 36 -1.86 39.22 31.42
N PRO A 37 -3.13 39.44 31.13
CA PRO A 37 -3.90 38.59 30.21
C PRO A 37 -3.31 38.58 28.78
N GLY A 38 -2.72 39.70 28.35
CA GLY A 38 -2.05 39.80 27.05
C GLY A 38 -0.86 38.84 26.87
N LEU A 39 -0.12 38.57 27.95
CA LEU A 39 0.99 37.61 27.93
C LEU A 39 0.50 36.21 27.66
N TYR A 40 -0.55 35.77 28.30
CA TYR A 40 -1.12 34.41 28.10
C TYR A 40 -1.72 34.25 26.70
N VAL A 41 -2.39 35.29 26.19
CA VAL A 41 -2.89 35.30 24.83
C VAL A 41 -1.73 35.20 23.84
N TYR A 42 -0.67 35.99 24.01
CA TYR A 42 0.54 35.93 23.18
C TYR A 42 1.20 34.55 23.20
N MET A 43 1.37 33.96 24.41
CA MET A 43 1.95 32.61 24.55
C MET A 43 1.10 31.56 23.84
N LEU A 44 -0.23 31.63 24.01
CA LEU A 44 -1.14 30.67 23.35
C LEU A 44 -1.09 30.81 21.83
N PHE A 45 -1.27 32.02 21.30
CA PHE A 45 -1.26 32.24 19.84
C PHE A 45 0.12 31.94 19.22
N GLY A 46 1.19 32.36 19.88
CA GLY A 46 2.55 32.07 19.40
C GLY A 46 2.86 30.59 19.34
N THR A 47 2.53 29.85 20.40
CA THR A 47 2.77 28.41 20.45
C THR A 47 1.84 27.61 19.52
N VAL A 48 0.56 27.94 19.46
CA VAL A 48 -0.38 27.31 18.51
C VAL A 48 0.11 27.52 17.07
N THR A 49 0.50 28.74 16.71
CA THR A 49 1.00 29.03 15.36
C THR A 49 2.28 28.26 15.05
N ALA A 50 3.27 28.30 15.96
CA ALA A 50 4.55 27.61 15.76
C ALA A 50 4.39 26.09 15.63
N PHE A 51 3.63 25.46 16.52
CA PHE A 51 3.39 24.02 16.49
C PHE A 51 2.51 23.59 15.32
N SER A 52 1.56 24.42 14.88
CA SER A 52 0.76 24.15 13.68
C SER A 52 1.60 24.18 12.41
N ILE A 53 2.48 25.19 12.26
CA ILE A 53 3.43 25.27 11.13
C ILE A 53 4.40 24.09 11.16
N PHE A 54 4.96 23.77 12.32
CA PHE A 54 5.87 22.63 12.47
C PHE A 54 5.19 21.31 12.15
N GLY A 55 3.99 21.07 12.68
CA GLY A 55 3.21 19.88 12.40
C GLY A 55 2.84 19.75 10.92
N TRP A 56 2.51 20.86 10.26
CA TRP A 56 2.29 20.89 8.81
C TRP A 56 3.57 20.56 8.04
N TYR A 57 4.69 21.19 8.39
CA TYR A 57 5.99 20.94 7.76
C TYR A 57 6.44 19.46 7.90
N VAL A 58 6.37 18.90 9.11
CA VAL A 58 6.71 17.49 9.35
C VAL A 58 5.78 16.57 8.56
N GLY A 59 4.48 16.83 8.57
CA GLY A 59 3.49 16.04 7.83
C GLY A 59 3.72 16.06 6.30
N THR A 60 4.11 17.20 5.74
CA THR A 60 4.44 17.30 4.30
C THR A 60 5.73 16.54 3.95
N LYS A 61 6.74 16.60 4.81
CA LYS A 61 8.00 15.84 4.62
C LYS A 61 7.77 14.34 4.69
N GLU A 62 6.98 13.86 5.62
CA GLU A 62 6.67 12.44 5.77
C GLU A 62 5.84 11.91 4.58
N GLN A 63 4.85 12.68 4.09
CA GLN A 63 4.13 12.35 2.86
C GLN A 63 5.07 12.33 1.65
N HIS A 64 6.03 13.23 1.56
CA HIS A 64 6.99 13.26 0.48
C HIS A 64 7.91 12.01 0.49
N LEU A 65 8.40 11.61 1.67
CA LEU A 65 9.22 10.40 1.83
C LEU A 65 8.43 9.10 1.50
N THR A 66 7.18 9.00 1.94
CA THR A 66 6.29 7.88 1.57
C THR A 66 5.96 7.86 0.08
N THR A 67 5.91 9.02 -0.56
CA THR A 67 5.68 9.13 -2.01
C THR A 67 6.90 8.70 -2.84
N LEU A 68 8.12 8.77 -2.30
CA LEU A 68 9.35 8.31 -2.93
C LEU A 68 9.58 6.78 -2.77
N ALA A 69 8.89 6.13 -1.85
CA ALA A 69 8.96 4.68 -1.72
C ALA A 69 8.34 4.01 -2.96
N LEU A 70 9.12 3.18 -3.66
CA LEU A 70 8.67 2.42 -4.84
C LEU A 70 8.10 1.05 -4.45
N ARG A 71 8.30 0.62 -3.23
CA ARG A 71 7.96 -0.71 -2.76
C ARG A 71 6.92 -0.68 -1.65
N ASP A 72 6.11 -1.74 -1.60
CA ASP A 72 5.20 -2.02 -0.50
C ASP A 72 5.99 -2.43 0.75
N ALA A 73 5.74 -1.80 1.88
CA ALA A 73 6.52 -1.97 3.10
C ALA A 73 6.38 -3.38 3.71
N LEU A 74 5.25 -4.05 3.52
CA LEU A 74 4.97 -5.37 4.06
C LEU A 74 5.60 -6.47 3.19
N THR A 75 5.39 -6.38 1.89
CA THR A 75 5.68 -7.47 0.95
C THR A 75 7.01 -7.31 0.21
N GLY A 76 7.57 -6.09 0.18
CA GLY A 76 8.81 -5.76 -0.53
C GLY A 76 8.71 -5.74 -2.06
N VAL A 77 7.57 -6.11 -2.66
CA VAL A 77 7.31 -5.96 -4.10
C VAL A 77 7.02 -4.49 -4.43
N PHE A 78 6.88 -4.14 -5.70
CA PHE A 78 6.52 -2.77 -6.06
C PHE A 78 5.12 -2.40 -5.53
N ASN A 79 4.90 -1.12 -5.26
CA ASN A 79 3.60 -0.62 -4.84
C ASN A 79 2.73 -0.21 -6.03
N VAL A 80 1.46 0.07 -5.76
CA VAL A 80 0.46 0.47 -6.76
C VAL A 80 0.85 1.73 -7.54
N ARG A 81 1.57 2.67 -6.91
CA ARG A 81 1.99 3.90 -7.58
C ARG A 81 3.02 3.61 -8.66
N PHE A 82 4.10 2.91 -8.31
CA PHE A 82 5.12 2.48 -9.27
C PHE A 82 4.51 1.64 -10.40
N PHE A 83 3.62 0.72 -10.04
CA PHE A 83 2.93 -0.12 -11.02
C PHE A 83 2.17 0.71 -12.06
N ARG A 84 1.38 1.69 -11.64
CA ARG A 84 0.60 2.54 -12.54
C ARG A 84 1.49 3.36 -13.48
N GLU A 85 2.55 3.95 -12.94
CA GLU A 85 3.52 4.70 -13.73
C GLU A 85 4.17 3.79 -14.80
N ARG A 86 4.61 2.60 -14.37
CA ARG A 86 5.27 1.63 -15.26
C ARG A 86 4.33 1.04 -16.31
N LEU A 87 3.09 0.77 -15.95
CA LEU A 87 2.07 0.28 -16.90
C LEU A 87 1.85 1.29 -18.03
N LEU A 88 1.73 2.58 -17.73
CA LEU A 88 1.61 3.64 -18.73
C LEU A 88 2.82 3.69 -19.67
N GLU A 89 4.04 3.65 -19.12
CA GLU A 89 5.28 3.65 -19.89
C GLU A 89 5.36 2.45 -20.83
N GLU A 90 5.08 1.23 -20.33
CA GLU A 90 5.17 0.00 -21.12
C GLU A 90 4.10 -0.08 -22.21
N VAL A 91 2.88 0.41 -21.97
CA VAL A 91 1.85 0.49 -23.01
C VAL A 91 2.28 1.44 -24.13
N LEU A 92 2.81 2.62 -23.80
CA LEU A 92 3.33 3.56 -24.81
C LEU A 92 4.51 2.98 -25.58
N PHE A 93 5.42 2.29 -24.89
CA PHE A 93 6.56 1.62 -25.51
C PHE A 93 6.12 0.50 -26.44
N ALA A 94 5.23 -0.37 -25.99
CA ALA A 94 4.71 -1.50 -26.75
C ALA A 94 4.02 -1.04 -28.05
N LYS A 95 3.15 -0.04 -27.95
CA LYS A 95 2.46 0.54 -29.12
C LYS A 95 3.44 1.15 -30.13
N ARG A 96 4.41 1.91 -29.67
CA ARG A 96 5.39 2.55 -30.54
C ARG A 96 6.29 1.55 -31.27
N ASN A 97 6.64 0.45 -30.63
CA ASN A 97 7.60 -0.53 -31.16
C ASN A 97 6.93 -1.79 -31.75
N GLY A 98 5.60 -1.91 -31.67
CA GLY A 98 4.88 -3.10 -32.14
C GLY A 98 5.23 -4.35 -31.35
N THR A 99 5.61 -4.21 -30.06
CA THR A 99 5.96 -5.35 -29.19
C THR A 99 4.78 -5.78 -28.34
N PRO A 100 4.61 -7.10 -28.07
CA PRO A 100 3.53 -7.56 -27.20
C PRO A 100 3.77 -7.12 -25.76
N LEU A 101 2.67 -6.89 -25.02
CA LEU A 101 2.68 -6.58 -23.60
C LEU A 101 1.55 -7.37 -22.95
N THR A 102 1.85 -8.14 -21.90
CA THR A 102 0.84 -8.90 -21.16
C THR A 102 0.80 -8.47 -19.72
N LEU A 103 -0.41 -8.41 -19.17
CA LEU A 103 -0.70 -8.11 -17.78
C LEU A 103 -1.37 -9.31 -17.14
N ILE A 104 -0.91 -9.68 -15.95
CA ILE A 104 -1.55 -10.66 -15.07
C ILE A 104 -2.03 -9.91 -13.85
N SER A 105 -3.32 -9.98 -13.53
CA SER A 105 -3.88 -9.56 -12.24
C SER A 105 -4.24 -10.80 -11.42
N PHE A 106 -3.91 -10.82 -10.12
CA PHE A 106 -4.27 -11.94 -9.26
C PHE A 106 -4.63 -11.50 -7.84
N ASP A 107 -5.42 -12.35 -7.19
CA ASP A 107 -5.99 -12.10 -5.87
C ASP A 107 -5.96 -13.40 -5.05
N LEU A 108 -5.75 -13.27 -3.74
CA LEU A 108 -5.69 -14.40 -2.82
C LEU A 108 -7.09 -14.94 -2.53
N ASP A 109 -7.31 -16.19 -2.87
CA ASP A 109 -8.59 -16.85 -2.64
C ASP A 109 -8.89 -16.97 -1.14
N HIS A 110 -10.05 -16.45 -0.75
CA HIS A 110 -10.54 -16.52 0.63
C HIS A 110 -9.63 -15.86 1.70
N PHE A 111 -8.82 -14.88 1.34
CA PHE A 111 -7.90 -14.22 2.27
C PHE A 111 -8.60 -13.65 3.50
N LYS A 112 -9.82 -13.11 3.35
CA LYS A 112 -10.63 -12.69 4.50
C LYS A 112 -10.81 -13.79 5.54
N LYS A 113 -11.03 -15.06 5.11
CA LYS A 113 -11.14 -16.20 6.04
C LYS A 113 -9.84 -16.46 6.82
N VAL A 114 -8.68 -16.19 6.21
CA VAL A 114 -7.39 -16.29 6.90
C VAL A 114 -7.34 -15.26 8.03
N ASN A 115 -7.67 -13.99 7.73
CA ASN A 115 -7.72 -12.94 8.75
C ASN A 115 -8.73 -13.23 9.85
N ASP A 116 -9.93 -13.67 9.49
CA ASP A 116 -11.01 -13.97 10.44
C ASP A 116 -10.65 -15.15 11.36
N ASN A 117 -9.91 -16.15 10.88
CA ASN A 117 -9.57 -17.36 11.65
C ASN A 117 -8.26 -17.23 12.45
N TYR A 118 -7.28 -16.47 11.94
CA TYR A 118 -5.90 -16.45 12.47
C TYR A 118 -5.41 -15.06 12.85
N GLY A 119 -6.21 -14.02 12.59
CA GLY A 119 -5.86 -12.63 12.85
C GLY A 119 -4.99 -11.99 11.76
N HIS A 120 -4.95 -10.66 11.76
CA HIS A 120 -4.20 -9.86 10.79
C HIS A 120 -2.69 -10.16 10.74
N PRO A 121 -1.99 -10.45 11.86
CA PRO A 121 -0.57 -10.78 11.80
C PRO A 121 -0.27 -12.00 10.93
N VAL A 122 -1.09 -13.06 11.01
CA VAL A 122 -0.96 -14.24 10.15
C VAL A 122 -1.31 -13.91 8.69
N GLY A 123 -2.29 -13.02 8.47
CA GLY A 123 -2.58 -12.49 7.13
C GLY A 123 -1.38 -11.77 6.52
N ASP A 124 -0.68 -10.95 7.29
CA ASP A 124 0.54 -10.25 6.87
C ASP A 124 1.68 -11.23 6.52
N ASP A 125 1.86 -12.30 7.31
CA ASP A 125 2.80 -13.36 7.02
C ASP A 125 2.44 -14.10 5.72
N VAL A 126 1.16 -14.36 5.49
CA VAL A 126 0.65 -14.93 4.22
C VAL A 126 0.98 -14.02 3.05
N LEU A 127 0.68 -12.74 3.10
CA LEU A 127 1.00 -11.77 2.04
C LEU A 127 2.50 -11.72 1.74
N SER A 128 3.34 -11.72 2.77
CA SER A 128 4.80 -11.77 2.64
C SER A 128 5.29 -13.06 1.99
N ALA A 129 4.75 -14.21 2.41
CA ALA A 129 5.11 -15.52 1.85
C ALA A 129 4.72 -15.65 0.36
N ILE A 130 3.50 -15.20 0.00
CA ILE A 130 3.00 -15.18 -1.37
C ILE A 130 3.88 -14.30 -2.26
N SER A 131 4.22 -13.10 -1.78
CA SER A 131 5.10 -12.18 -2.52
C SER A 131 6.47 -12.78 -2.79
N LYS A 132 7.04 -13.50 -1.81
CA LYS A 132 8.31 -14.25 -1.99
C LYS A 132 8.16 -15.40 -2.98
N ALA A 133 7.03 -16.13 -2.96
CA ALA A 133 6.77 -17.20 -3.88
C ALA A 133 6.58 -16.68 -5.31
N ALA A 134 5.83 -15.60 -5.51
CA ALA A 134 5.63 -14.95 -6.79
C ALA A 134 6.94 -14.39 -7.36
N ASN A 135 7.76 -13.75 -6.53
CA ASN A 135 9.03 -13.15 -6.94
C ASN A 135 10.06 -14.17 -7.45
N LYS A 136 9.93 -15.47 -7.10
CA LYS A 136 10.76 -16.56 -7.67
C LYS A 136 10.39 -16.90 -9.10
N VAL A 137 9.18 -16.58 -9.53
CA VAL A 137 8.65 -16.87 -10.87
C VAL A 137 8.92 -15.70 -11.83
N VAL A 138 8.78 -14.48 -11.31
CA VAL A 138 8.88 -13.22 -12.07
C VAL A 138 10.35 -12.91 -12.35
N ARG A 139 10.66 -12.52 -13.60
CA ARG A 139 12.02 -12.16 -14.04
C ARG A 139 12.38 -10.75 -13.58
N LYS A 140 13.67 -10.42 -13.60
CA LYS A 140 14.19 -9.14 -13.11
C LYS A 140 13.65 -7.90 -13.85
N TYR A 141 13.29 -8.04 -15.11
CA TYR A 141 12.75 -6.94 -15.93
C TYR A 141 11.21 -6.90 -15.96
N GLU A 142 10.56 -7.90 -15.37
CA GLU A 142 9.12 -7.95 -15.17
C GLU A 142 8.77 -7.26 -13.85
N VAL A 143 7.57 -6.72 -13.74
CA VAL A 143 7.16 -5.94 -12.57
C VAL A 143 6.11 -6.68 -11.79
N LEU A 144 6.45 -7.13 -10.59
CA LEU A 144 5.49 -7.65 -9.61
C LEU A 144 5.14 -6.54 -8.62
N ALA A 145 3.87 -6.23 -8.48
CA ALA A 145 3.37 -5.19 -7.60
C ALA A 145 2.18 -5.63 -6.78
N ARG A 146 2.05 -5.05 -5.59
CA ARG A 146 0.83 -5.11 -4.78
C ARG A 146 -0.02 -3.89 -5.09
N VAL A 147 -1.22 -4.11 -5.61
CA VAL A 147 -2.09 -3.04 -6.11
C VAL A 147 -3.28 -2.77 -5.19
N GLY A 148 -3.57 -3.70 -4.28
CA GLY A 148 -4.63 -3.60 -3.28
C GLY A 148 -4.28 -4.33 -1.99
N GLY A 149 -5.26 -4.58 -1.14
CA GLY A 149 -5.07 -5.29 0.13
C GLY A 149 -4.51 -6.71 -0.05
N GLU A 150 -5.17 -7.50 -0.89
CA GLU A 150 -4.84 -8.90 -1.23
C GLU A 150 -4.63 -9.08 -2.74
N GLU A 151 -4.57 -7.97 -3.48
CA GLU A 151 -4.49 -7.91 -4.93
C GLU A 151 -3.07 -7.59 -5.40
N PHE A 152 -2.64 -8.31 -6.40
CA PHE A 152 -1.33 -8.17 -7.03
C PHE A 152 -1.44 -8.11 -8.54
N SER A 153 -0.46 -7.49 -9.18
CA SER A 153 -0.33 -7.50 -10.65
C SER A 153 1.10 -7.81 -11.08
N VAL A 154 1.23 -8.49 -12.22
CA VAL A 154 2.51 -8.73 -12.88
C VAL A 154 2.46 -8.17 -14.29
N LEU A 155 3.33 -7.23 -14.58
CA LEU A 155 3.49 -6.66 -15.92
C LEU A 155 4.64 -7.36 -16.64
N LEU A 156 4.36 -7.89 -17.82
CA LEU A 156 5.26 -8.70 -18.64
C LEU A 156 5.56 -7.99 -19.95
N PRO A 157 6.58 -7.13 -20.01
CA PRO A 157 7.01 -6.47 -21.26
C PRO A 157 7.51 -7.48 -22.28
N GLN A 158 7.26 -7.21 -23.57
CA GLN A 158 7.65 -8.04 -24.72
C GLN A 158 7.20 -9.51 -24.59
N CYS A 159 6.01 -9.71 -24.04
CA CYS A 159 5.47 -11.01 -23.70
C CYS A 159 4.13 -11.25 -24.41
N THR A 160 4.03 -12.37 -25.10
CA THR A 160 2.81 -12.85 -25.77
C THR A 160 1.83 -13.43 -24.76
N SER A 161 0.56 -13.58 -25.18
CA SER A 161 -0.50 -14.20 -24.37
C SER A 161 -0.10 -15.59 -23.87
N ASP A 162 0.41 -16.46 -24.74
CA ASP A 162 0.79 -17.83 -24.40
C ASP A 162 1.85 -17.88 -23.28
N TYR A 163 2.87 -17.02 -23.37
CA TYR A 163 3.88 -16.92 -22.33
C TYR A 163 3.30 -16.33 -21.03
N GLY A 164 2.38 -15.39 -21.14
CA GLY A 164 1.62 -14.83 -20.01
C GLY A 164 0.85 -15.90 -19.26
N VAL A 165 0.13 -16.78 -19.99
CA VAL A 165 -0.62 -17.90 -19.40
C VAL A 165 0.32 -18.89 -18.69
N VAL A 166 1.43 -19.26 -19.33
CA VAL A 166 2.43 -20.15 -18.69
C VAL A 166 3.01 -19.53 -17.43
N THR A 167 3.26 -18.22 -17.44
CA THR A 167 3.75 -17.49 -16.26
C THR A 167 2.69 -17.45 -15.16
N ALA A 168 1.43 -17.18 -15.50
CA ALA A 168 0.32 -17.18 -14.57
C ALA A 168 0.11 -18.57 -13.91
N GLU A 169 0.17 -19.66 -14.66
CA GLU A 169 0.08 -21.01 -14.10
C GLU A 169 1.26 -21.33 -13.15
N ARG A 170 2.47 -20.91 -13.51
CA ARG A 170 3.63 -21.05 -12.62
C ARG A 170 3.47 -20.24 -11.33
N LEU A 171 2.90 -19.05 -11.40
CA LEU A 171 2.55 -18.24 -10.22
C LEU A 171 1.55 -18.99 -9.34
N ARG A 172 0.45 -19.45 -9.92
CA ARG A 172 -0.60 -20.20 -9.24
C ARG A 172 -0.03 -21.40 -8.49
N GLU A 173 0.74 -22.24 -9.18
CA GLU A 173 1.33 -23.44 -8.59
C GLU A 173 2.36 -23.14 -7.48
N ASN A 174 3.23 -22.15 -7.67
CA ASN A 174 4.24 -21.80 -6.66
C ASN A 174 3.59 -21.19 -5.42
N ILE A 175 2.55 -20.40 -5.59
CA ILE A 175 1.80 -19.81 -4.50
C ILE A 175 1.06 -20.90 -3.71
N ALA A 176 0.37 -21.82 -4.39
CA ALA A 176 -0.34 -22.92 -3.74
C ALA A 176 0.58 -23.87 -2.93
N LYS A 177 1.87 -23.91 -3.24
CA LYS A 177 2.89 -24.69 -2.51
C LYS A 177 3.47 -23.92 -1.30
N ALA A 178 3.24 -22.61 -1.21
CA ALA A 178 3.75 -21.80 -0.11
C ALA A 178 3.03 -22.15 1.21
N ARG A 179 3.82 -22.40 2.26
CA ARG A 179 3.31 -22.74 3.58
C ARG A 179 3.74 -21.67 4.58
N VAL A 180 2.77 -21.15 5.31
CA VAL A 180 3.01 -20.20 6.40
C VAL A 180 2.84 -20.95 7.72
N PRO A 181 3.91 -21.10 8.51
CA PRO A 181 3.86 -21.82 9.78
C PRO A 181 3.01 -21.05 10.80
N LEU A 182 2.27 -21.79 11.64
CA LEU A 182 1.52 -21.26 12.76
C LEU A 182 2.19 -21.68 14.08
N GLU A 183 1.95 -20.92 15.15
CA GLU A 183 2.50 -21.21 16.49
C GLU A 183 2.14 -22.62 17.01
N ASN A 184 1.02 -23.17 16.59
CA ASN A 184 0.55 -24.52 16.98
C ASN A 184 1.18 -25.66 16.18
N GLY A 185 2.22 -25.39 15.37
CA GLY A 185 2.92 -26.37 14.52
C GLY A 185 2.18 -26.72 13.23
N LYS A 186 1.00 -26.17 12.98
CA LYS A 186 0.28 -26.29 11.70
C LYS A 186 0.80 -25.25 10.69
N SER A 187 0.32 -25.32 9.47
CA SER A 187 0.61 -24.31 8.45
C SER A 187 -0.65 -23.91 7.70
N VAL A 188 -0.70 -22.65 7.27
CA VAL A 188 -1.71 -22.11 6.36
C VAL A 188 -1.17 -22.19 4.94
N THR A 189 -2.02 -22.59 4.01
CA THR A 189 -1.81 -22.49 2.56
C THR A 189 -2.97 -21.72 1.95
N VAL A 190 -2.71 -20.96 0.91
CA VAL A 190 -3.73 -20.22 0.15
C VAL A 190 -3.54 -20.49 -1.33
N THR A 191 -4.61 -20.33 -2.08
CA THR A 191 -4.57 -20.34 -3.54
C THR A 191 -4.81 -18.93 -4.07
N VAL A 192 -4.61 -18.75 -5.37
CA VAL A 192 -4.86 -17.48 -6.07
C VAL A 192 -5.67 -17.74 -7.33
N SER A 193 -6.55 -16.80 -7.64
CA SER A 193 -7.20 -16.67 -8.92
C SER A 193 -6.45 -15.67 -9.76
N LEU A 194 -6.28 -15.92 -11.06
CA LEU A 194 -5.48 -15.07 -11.95
C LEU A 194 -6.26 -14.75 -13.22
N GLY A 195 -6.17 -13.48 -13.65
CA GLY A 195 -6.66 -13.02 -14.94
C GLY A 195 -5.49 -12.55 -15.80
N VAL A 196 -5.46 -12.95 -17.06
CA VAL A 196 -4.42 -12.60 -18.04
C VAL A 196 -5.04 -11.80 -19.17
N ALA A 197 -4.43 -10.68 -19.52
CA ALA A 197 -4.80 -9.89 -20.69
C ALA A 197 -3.55 -9.44 -21.44
N THR A 198 -3.62 -9.45 -22.78
CA THR A 198 -2.55 -8.95 -23.64
C THR A 198 -3.03 -7.70 -24.36
N LEU A 199 -2.13 -6.72 -24.49
CA LEU A 199 -2.39 -5.42 -25.10
C LEU A 199 -2.79 -5.59 -26.57
N GLU A 200 -3.93 -5.04 -26.94
CA GLU A 200 -4.41 -4.94 -28.31
C GLU A 200 -4.21 -3.53 -28.87
N GLU A 201 -4.39 -3.35 -30.17
CA GLU A 201 -4.11 -2.10 -30.89
C GLU A 201 -4.85 -0.88 -30.30
N ASN A 202 -6.13 -1.06 -29.96
CA ASN A 202 -6.99 0.03 -29.45
C ASN A 202 -6.94 0.20 -27.93
N ASP A 203 -6.21 -0.66 -27.22
CA ASP A 203 -6.12 -0.57 -25.76
C ASP A 203 -5.28 0.61 -25.30
N ASP A 204 -5.62 1.16 -24.17
CA ASP A 204 -4.76 2.00 -23.33
C ASP A 204 -4.40 1.24 -22.03
N ALA A 205 -3.68 1.88 -21.13
CA ALA A 205 -3.29 1.27 -19.87
C ALA A 205 -4.50 0.90 -19.01
N LYS A 206 -5.58 1.69 -19.10
CA LYS A 206 -6.80 1.44 -18.34
C LYS A 206 -7.54 0.23 -18.91
N SER A 207 -7.76 0.19 -20.22
CA SER A 207 -8.48 -0.93 -20.86
C SER A 207 -7.74 -2.26 -20.69
N LEU A 208 -6.41 -2.28 -20.78
CA LEU A 208 -5.59 -3.46 -20.51
C LEU A 208 -5.78 -3.94 -19.05
N TYR A 209 -5.78 -3.01 -18.10
CA TYR A 209 -6.02 -3.34 -16.69
C TYR A 209 -7.44 -3.88 -16.47
N ASP A 210 -8.45 -3.21 -17.01
CA ASP A 210 -9.86 -3.61 -16.90
C ASP A 210 -10.10 -5.00 -17.52
N LYS A 211 -9.41 -5.35 -18.62
CA LYS A 211 -9.45 -6.69 -19.24
C LYS A 211 -8.86 -7.75 -18.31
N ALA A 212 -7.69 -7.51 -17.72
CA ALA A 212 -7.08 -8.44 -16.79
C ALA A 212 -7.94 -8.65 -15.53
N ASP A 213 -8.55 -7.58 -15.01
CA ASP A 213 -9.47 -7.63 -13.87
C ASP A 213 -10.75 -8.41 -14.20
N THR A 214 -11.32 -8.20 -15.40
CA THR A 214 -12.46 -8.99 -15.88
C THR A 214 -12.14 -10.49 -15.97
N ALA A 215 -10.97 -10.85 -16.46
CA ALA A 215 -10.51 -12.24 -16.48
C ALA A 215 -10.32 -12.79 -15.06
N LEU A 216 -9.73 -12.02 -14.15
CA LEU A 216 -9.62 -12.38 -12.74
C LEU A 216 -10.97 -12.63 -12.08
N TYR A 217 -11.96 -11.77 -12.36
CA TYR A 217 -13.30 -11.95 -11.86
C TYR A 217 -13.91 -13.29 -12.35
N ARG A 218 -13.76 -13.62 -13.64
CA ARG A 218 -14.18 -14.92 -14.18
C ARG A 218 -13.48 -16.09 -13.48
N ALA A 219 -12.18 -15.98 -13.18
CA ALA A 219 -11.44 -17.00 -12.45
C ALA A 219 -12.03 -17.26 -11.05
N LYS A 220 -12.44 -16.19 -10.35
CA LYS A 220 -13.11 -16.28 -9.05
C LYS A 220 -14.50 -16.93 -9.17
N GLU A 221 -15.29 -16.59 -10.18
CA GLU A 221 -16.63 -17.15 -10.41
C GLU A 221 -16.58 -18.61 -10.82
N ASN A 222 -15.62 -18.99 -11.68
CA ASN A 222 -15.48 -20.34 -12.21
C ASN A 222 -14.88 -21.34 -11.21
N GLY A 223 -14.75 -21.00 -9.92
CA GLY A 223 -14.35 -21.92 -8.84
C GLY A 223 -12.98 -21.66 -8.25
N ARG A 224 -12.36 -20.53 -8.56
CA ARG A 224 -11.07 -20.07 -7.99
C ARG A 224 -9.89 -20.99 -8.34
N ASN A 225 -8.70 -20.69 -7.81
CA ASN A 225 -7.45 -21.42 -8.01
C ASN A 225 -7.20 -21.77 -9.48
N ARG A 226 -7.33 -20.81 -10.37
CA ARG A 226 -7.20 -20.96 -11.83
C ARG A 226 -6.73 -19.70 -12.52
N VAL A 227 -6.34 -19.87 -13.75
CA VAL A 227 -6.04 -18.81 -14.72
C VAL A 227 -7.19 -18.70 -15.70
N GLU A 228 -7.65 -17.50 -15.97
CA GLU A 228 -8.57 -17.17 -17.06
C GLU A 228 -7.92 -16.10 -17.95
N VAL A 229 -8.23 -16.16 -19.23
CA VAL A 229 -7.73 -15.22 -20.24
C VAL A 229 -8.87 -14.36 -20.73
N PHE A 230 -8.59 -13.09 -20.96
CA PHE A 230 -9.59 -12.15 -21.49
C PHE A 230 -9.89 -12.43 -22.95
#